data_4fab0edbb97ae1f09766edffe4bfbbd9
#
_entry.id   4fab0edbb97ae1f09766edffe4bfbbd9
#
_cell.length_a   1.000
_cell.length_b   1.000
_cell.length_c   1.000
_cell.angle_alpha   90.00
_cell.angle_beta   90.00
_cell.angle_gamma   90.00
#
_symmetry.space_group_name_H-M   'P 1'
#
loop_
_entity.id
_entity.type
_entity.pdbx_description
1 polymer ?
#
loop_
_entity_poly.entity_id
_entity_poly.type
_entity_poly.pdbx_seq_one_letter_code
_entity_poly.pdbx_strand_id
1 'polypeptide(L)'
;MQHVIGIDAGGTATRAVLLDETGRCLGYGRTGAGNPTSAGLDLAIANQVSATRAALGESGIMPDLVMLTLAGGLGAETGPAVSLAMAAAGIDSQVRVAGDVMSAYFSATATPTGYLVLSGTGAISARIIDGSLDGLSDGIGWLLGDEGSGFWIGHRVVRAAAADIEGRGPATALTALVLAQVDDESTPDEDVRRPEIWKVMRRVYGRRPVECADFAPLAFRAATAGDAVAGDILDGALTGLLTSCGALIGDDDHPIVLAGGLLYDGNPLSDGLRARYPGRCLRASDGTAGAALLALRAIAAPAGADTLMRIHETLAPLVG
;
A
#
# COMPACT_ATOMS: atom_id res chain seq x y z
N MET A 1 -11.76 -29.84 -10.95
CA MET A 1 -11.91 -28.64 -10.12
C MET A 1 -10.57 -27.92 -10.15
N GLN A 2 -10.56 -26.71 -10.65
CA GLN A 2 -9.34 -25.90 -10.74
C GLN A 2 -9.06 -25.22 -9.39
N HIS A 3 -7.78 -25.07 -9.07
CA HIS A 3 -7.34 -24.40 -7.86
C HIS A 3 -6.31 -23.32 -8.22
N VAL A 4 -6.35 -22.20 -7.53
CA VAL A 4 -5.41 -21.11 -7.75
C VAL A 4 -4.89 -20.57 -6.42
N ILE A 5 -3.73 -19.90 -6.50
CA ILE A 5 -3.18 -19.14 -5.37
C ILE A 5 -3.11 -17.66 -5.75
N GLY A 6 -3.63 -16.81 -4.88
CA GLY A 6 -3.39 -15.38 -4.90
C GLY A 6 -2.36 -14.99 -3.84
N ILE A 7 -1.35 -14.22 -4.20
CA ILE A 7 -0.30 -13.72 -3.29
C ILE A 7 -0.27 -12.21 -3.33
N ASP A 8 -0.39 -11.58 -2.16
CA ASP A 8 -0.12 -10.17 -1.94
C ASP A 8 1.23 -10.02 -1.24
N ALA A 9 2.24 -9.54 -1.97
CA ALA A 9 3.62 -9.43 -1.50
C ALA A 9 3.99 -7.97 -1.23
N GLY A 10 3.75 -7.54 0.01
CA GLY A 10 4.01 -6.18 0.48
C GLY A 10 5.39 -5.97 1.09
N GLY A 11 5.66 -4.73 1.49
CA GLY A 11 6.94 -4.33 2.11
C GLY A 11 7.18 -4.86 3.53
N THR A 12 6.14 -5.37 4.22
CA THR A 12 6.23 -5.86 5.61
C THR A 12 5.76 -7.30 5.76
N ALA A 13 4.89 -7.76 4.90
CA ALA A 13 4.35 -9.12 4.94
C ALA A 13 4.01 -9.61 3.53
N THR A 14 4.08 -10.93 3.37
CA THR A 14 3.55 -11.68 2.23
C THR A 14 2.38 -12.51 2.71
N ARG A 15 1.27 -12.45 2.00
CA ARG A 15 0.06 -13.21 2.27
C ARG A 15 -0.32 -14.02 1.05
N ALA A 16 -0.62 -15.29 1.24
CA ALA A 16 -1.05 -16.19 0.17
C ALA A 16 -2.36 -16.86 0.56
N VAL A 17 -3.26 -17.02 -0.40
CA VAL A 17 -4.52 -17.75 -0.23
C VAL A 17 -4.68 -18.79 -1.34
N LEU A 18 -4.97 -20.03 -0.95
CA LEU A 18 -5.41 -21.11 -1.84
C LEU A 18 -6.93 -21.07 -1.95
N LEU A 19 -7.46 -21.13 -3.17
CA LEU A 19 -8.90 -21.16 -3.40
C LEU A 19 -9.26 -22.10 -4.57
N ASP A 20 -10.50 -22.58 -4.55
CA ASP A 20 -11.09 -23.29 -5.68
C ASP A 20 -11.68 -22.32 -6.74
N GLU A 21 -12.07 -22.85 -7.88
CA GLU A 21 -12.64 -22.09 -9.00
C GLU A 21 -13.95 -21.35 -8.68
N THR A 22 -14.59 -21.65 -7.55
CA THR A 22 -15.81 -20.96 -7.08
C THR A 22 -15.51 -19.73 -6.24
N GLY A 23 -14.24 -19.52 -5.87
CA GLY A 23 -13.78 -18.43 -4.98
C GLY A 23 -13.84 -18.79 -3.50
N ARG A 24 -14.01 -20.05 -3.13
CA ARG A 24 -13.91 -20.50 -1.74
C ARG A 24 -12.45 -20.62 -1.34
N CYS A 25 -12.05 -19.93 -0.29
CA CYS A 25 -10.71 -20.02 0.29
C CYS A 25 -10.56 -21.34 1.07
N LEU A 26 -9.49 -22.07 0.79
CA LEU A 26 -9.19 -23.39 1.33
C LEU A 26 -8.01 -23.39 2.30
N GLY A 27 -7.11 -22.41 2.17
CA GLY A 27 -5.94 -22.28 3.02
C GLY A 27 -5.31 -20.91 2.90
N TYR A 28 -4.54 -20.52 3.91
CA TYR A 28 -3.92 -19.20 4.02
C TYR A 28 -2.51 -19.33 4.59
N GLY A 29 -1.58 -18.50 4.10
CA GLY A 29 -0.23 -18.42 4.60
C GLY A 29 0.23 -16.98 4.72
N ARG A 30 1.01 -16.69 5.77
CA ARG A 30 1.60 -15.38 6.01
C ARG A 30 3.06 -15.52 6.40
N THR A 31 3.91 -14.68 5.81
CA THR A 31 5.34 -14.61 6.10
C THR A 31 5.84 -13.17 6.15
N GLY A 32 7.15 -12.96 6.20
CA GLY A 32 7.78 -11.65 6.18
C GLY A 32 7.62 -10.89 4.86
N ALA A 33 8.37 -9.80 4.71
CA ALA A 33 8.35 -8.94 3.53
C ALA A 33 8.59 -9.71 2.23
N GLY A 34 7.70 -9.55 1.25
CA GLY A 34 7.75 -10.18 -0.07
C GLY A 34 8.08 -9.24 -1.20
N ASN A 35 8.28 -7.95 -0.90
CA ASN A 35 8.69 -6.97 -1.90
C ASN A 35 10.22 -6.94 -2.01
N PRO A 36 10.80 -7.18 -3.21
CA PRO A 36 12.23 -7.12 -3.44
C PRO A 36 12.90 -5.79 -3.07
N THR A 37 12.19 -4.68 -3.23
CA THR A 37 12.70 -3.34 -2.86
C THR A 37 12.92 -3.20 -1.34
N SER A 38 12.11 -3.87 -0.53
CA SER A 38 12.17 -3.79 0.94
C SER A 38 13.09 -4.86 1.55
N ALA A 39 13.04 -6.10 1.02
CA ALA A 39 13.70 -7.26 1.61
C ALA A 39 14.95 -7.74 0.84
N GLY A 40 15.15 -7.25 -0.38
CA GLY A 40 16.05 -7.87 -1.34
C GLY A 40 15.40 -9.05 -2.05
N LEU A 41 15.90 -9.39 -3.25
CA LEU A 41 15.24 -10.34 -4.14
C LEU A 41 15.15 -11.75 -3.52
N ASP A 42 16.24 -12.27 -2.98
CA ASP A 42 16.31 -13.65 -2.47
C ASP A 42 15.37 -13.87 -1.28
N LEU A 43 15.37 -12.95 -0.32
CA LEU A 43 14.49 -13.06 0.86
C LEU A 43 13.02 -12.85 0.49
N ALA A 44 12.74 -11.94 -0.43
CA ALA A 44 11.38 -11.74 -0.93
C ALA A 44 10.82 -13.02 -1.58
N ILE A 45 11.59 -13.65 -2.45
CA ILE A 45 11.22 -14.93 -3.10
C ILE A 45 11.04 -16.04 -2.04
N ALA A 46 11.96 -16.18 -1.09
CA ALA A 46 11.85 -17.16 -0.02
C ALA A 46 10.57 -16.99 0.80
N ASN A 47 10.19 -15.73 1.10
CA ASN A 47 8.95 -15.42 1.79
C ASN A 47 7.70 -15.75 0.95
N GLN A 48 7.71 -15.47 -0.36
CA GLN A 48 6.63 -15.81 -1.27
C GLN A 48 6.42 -17.33 -1.37
N VAL A 49 7.49 -18.09 -1.54
CA VAL A 49 7.43 -19.57 -1.54
C VAL A 49 6.92 -20.11 -0.21
N SER A 50 7.41 -19.58 0.91
CA SER A 50 6.99 -20.01 2.25
C SER A 50 5.52 -19.70 2.54
N ALA A 51 5.02 -18.52 2.13
CA ALA A 51 3.61 -18.18 2.25
C ALA A 51 2.73 -19.12 1.41
N THR A 52 3.17 -19.44 0.19
CA THR A 52 2.49 -20.37 -0.72
C THR A 52 2.41 -21.78 -0.10
N ARG A 53 3.52 -22.29 0.44
CA ARG A 53 3.54 -23.59 1.13
C ARG A 53 2.61 -23.61 2.34
N ALA A 54 2.61 -22.54 3.13
CA ALA A 54 1.70 -22.41 4.27
C ALA A 54 0.22 -22.42 3.84
N ALA A 55 -0.11 -21.74 2.72
CA ALA A 55 -1.47 -21.76 2.17
C ALA A 55 -1.87 -23.13 1.62
N LEU A 56 -0.94 -23.88 1.05
CA LEU A 56 -1.18 -25.26 0.59
C LEU A 56 -1.36 -26.25 1.76
N GLY A 57 -0.63 -26.05 2.86
CA GLY A 57 -0.64 -26.94 4.01
C GLY A 57 -0.41 -28.39 3.62
N GLU A 58 -1.22 -29.30 4.20
CA GLU A 58 -1.21 -30.75 3.89
C GLU A 58 -2.33 -31.15 2.89
N SER A 59 -2.87 -30.18 2.13
CA SER A 59 -4.02 -30.43 1.24
C SER A 59 -3.72 -31.40 0.09
N GLY A 60 -2.45 -31.55 -0.30
CA GLY A 60 -2.05 -32.30 -1.48
C GLY A 60 -2.47 -31.65 -2.82
N ILE A 61 -3.01 -30.44 -2.78
CA ILE A 61 -3.48 -29.71 -3.96
C ILE A 61 -2.27 -29.09 -4.68
N MET A 62 -2.19 -29.32 -6.01
CA MET A 62 -1.32 -28.57 -6.88
C MET A 62 -2.14 -27.48 -7.56
N PRO A 63 -1.86 -26.20 -7.35
CA PRO A 63 -2.61 -25.11 -8.00
C PRO A 63 -2.28 -25.02 -9.50
N ASP A 64 -3.30 -24.74 -10.31
CA ASP A 64 -3.14 -24.53 -11.74
C ASP A 64 -2.38 -23.21 -12.04
N LEU A 65 -2.57 -22.22 -11.16
CA LEU A 65 -1.96 -20.89 -11.31
C LEU A 65 -1.64 -20.26 -9.95
N VAL A 66 -0.50 -19.58 -9.90
CA VAL A 66 -0.10 -18.67 -8.83
C VAL A 66 -0.10 -17.25 -9.38
N MET A 67 -0.96 -16.40 -8.85
CA MET A 67 -0.98 -14.96 -9.14
C MET A 67 -0.24 -14.21 -8.03
N LEU A 68 0.89 -13.64 -8.35
CA LEU A 68 1.70 -12.82 -7.46
C LEU A 68 1.44 -11.34 -7.73
N THR A 69 1.01 -10.58 -6.72
CA THR A 69 0.95 -9.12 -6.79
C THR A 69 2.06 -8.51 -5.94
N LEU A 70 2.78 -7.55 -6.51
CA LEU A 70 3.98 -6.96 -5.92
C LEU A 70 3.85 -5.44 -5.85
N ALA A 71 4.22 -4.87 -4.70
CA ALA A 71 4.44 -3.44 -4.55
C ALA A 71 5.75 -3.03 -5.24
N GLY A 72 5.74 -1.85 -5.86
CA GLY A 72 6.89 -1.32 -6.59
C GLY A 72 7.02 -1.86 -8.02
N GLY A 73 8.02 -1.37 -8.76
CA GLY A 73 8.18 -1.72 -10.17
C GLY A 73 8.44 -3.21 -10.40
N LEU A 74 7.74 -3.78 -11.37
CA LEU A 74 7.97 -5.15 -11.82
C LEU A 74 9.25 -5.20 -12.66
N GLY A 75 10.34 -5.65 -12.08
CA GLY A 75 11.53 -6.01 -12.85
C GLY A 75 11.20 -7.20 -13.78
N ALA A 76 11.65 -7.15 -15.04
CA ALA A 76 11.40 -8.21 -16.01
C ALA A 76 11.88 -9.60 -15.53
N GLU A 77 12.82 -9.63 -14.60
CA GLU A 77 13.41 -10.86 -14.05
C GLU A 77 12.62 -11.45 -12.88
N THR A 78 11.73 -10.70 -12.24
CA THR A 78 11.04 -11.16 -11.02
C THR A 78 10.15 -12.38 -11.29
N GLY A 79 9.33 -12.35 -12.34
CA GLY A 79 8.44 -13.46 -12.69
C GLY A 79 9.18 -14.78 -12.94
N PRO A 80 10.19 -14.82 -13.82
CA PRO A 80 11.00 -16.01 -14.04
C PRO A 80 11.72 -16.54 -12.78
N ALA A 81 12.26 -15.65 -11.95
CA ALA A 81 12.94 -16.05 -10.72
C ALA A 81 11.97 -16.69 -9.71
N VAL A 82 10.77 -16.13 -9.56
CA VAL A 82 9.72 -16.69 -8.70
C VAL A 82 9.24 -18.03 -9.24
N SER A 83 9.00 -18.16 -10.55
CA SER A 83 8.62 -19.44 -11.18
C SER A 83 9.63 -20.54 -10.90
N LEU A 84 10.92 -20.24 -11.07
CA LEU A 84 12.00 -21.19 -10.80
C LEU A 84 12.03 -21.62 -9.32
N ALA A 85 11.87 -20.67 -8.40
CA ALA A 85 11.87 -20.94 -6.97
C ALA A 85 10.63 -21.76 -6.54
N MET A 86 9.46 -21.49 -7.11
CA MET A 86 8.24 -22.28 -6.87
C MET A 86 8.41 -23.71 -7.35
N ALA A 87 8.93 -23.92 -8.57
CA ALA A 87 9.21 -25.23 -9.12
C ALA A 87 10.25 -26.00 -8.27
N ALA A 88 11.34 -25.36 -7.84
CA ALA A 88 12.32 -25.93 -6.93
C ALA A 88 11.73 -26.30 -5.56
N ALA A 89 10.66 -25.63 -5.17
CA ALA A 89 9.91 -25.91 -3.95
C ALA A 89 8.86 -27.04 -4.11
N GLY A 90 8.74 -27.64 -5.30
CA GLY A 90 7.75 -28.67 -5.64
C GLY A 90 6.38 -28.10 -6.01
N ILE A 91 6.28 -26.78 -6.31
CA ILE A 91 5.05 -26.10 -6.74
C ILE A 91 5.17 -25.88 -8.25
N ASP A 92 4.77 -26.87 -9.03
CA ASP A 92 4.83 -26.85 -10.49
C ASP A 92 3.55 -26.24 -11.07
N SER A 93 3.44 -24.92 -10.97
CA SER A 93 2.27 -24.14 -11.36
C SER A 93 2.67 -22.99 -12.28
N GLN A 94 1.75 -22.56 -13.15
CA GLN A 94 1.96 -21.33 -13.88
C GLN A 94 2.04 -20.13 -12.92
N VAL A 95 3.08 -19.33 -12.98
CA VAL A 95 3.22 -18.09 -12.20
C VAL A 95 2.91 -16.90 -13.10
N ARG A 96 2.00 -16.03 -12.66
CA ARG A 96 1.75 -14.72 -13.25
C ARG A 96 2.01 -13.61 -12.23
N VAL A 97 2.49 -12.47 -12.69
CA VAL A 97 2.85 -11.34 -11.82
C VAL A 97 2.07 -10.11 -12.26
N ALA A 98 1.54 -9.37 -11.29
CA ALA A 98 0.87 -8.09 -11.49
C ALA A 98 1.34 -7.07 -10.44
N GLY A 99 1.08 -5.78 -10.67
CA GLY A 99 1.32 -4.75 -9.67
C GLY A 99 0.30 -4.81 -8.52
N ASP A 100 0.71 -4.37 -7.34
CA ASP A 100 -0.14 -4.27 -6.13
C ASP A 100 -1.35 -3.33 -6.31
N VAL A 101 -1.26 -2.36 -7.21
CA VAL A 101 -2.41 -1.53 -7.64
C VAL A 101 -3.59 -2.38 -8.10
N MET A 102 -3.32 -3.49 -8.80
CA MET A 102 -4.36 -4.38 -9.30
C MET A 102 -5.02 -5.17 -8.17
N SER A 103 -4.25 -5.73 -7.25
CA SER A 103 -4.83 -6.41 -6.07
C SER A 103 -5.57 -5.44 -5.16
N ALA A 104 -5.06 -4.23 -4.95
CA ALA A 104 -5.75 -3.20 -4.20
C ALA A 104 -7.10 -2.84 -4.84
N TYR A 105 -7.15 -2.63 -6.14
CA TYR A 105 -8.39 -2.35 -6.87
C TYR A 105 -9.40 -3.50 -6.76
N PHE A 106 -8.98 -4.70 -7.12
CA PHE A 106 -9.85 -5.89 -7.10
C PHE A 106 -10.18 -6.42 -5.71
N SER A 107 -9.57 -5.87 -4.67
CA SER A 107 -9.98 -6.17 -3.29
C SER A 107 -11.32 -5.55 -2.90
N ALA A 108 -11.74 -4.47 -3.59
CA ALA A 108 -12.95 -3.74 -3.28
C ALA A 108 -14.08 -3.94 -4.30
N THR A 109 -13.74 -4.33 -5.53
CA THR A 109 -14.73 -4.46 -6.61
C THR A 109 -14.32 -5.52 -7.61
N ALA A 110 -15.33 -6.21 -8.17
CA ALA A 110 -15.15 -7.10 -9.32
C ALA A 110 -15.39 -6.37 -10.66
N THR A 111 -15.69 -5.08 -10.67
CA THR A 111 -15.91 -4.29 -11.88
C THR A 111 -14.61 -4.20 -12.69
N PRO A 112 -14.60 -4.54 -13.98
CA PRO A 112 -13.36 -4.60 -14.76
C PRO A 112 -12.78 -3.24 -15.12
N THR A 113 -13.59 -2.17 -15.03
CA THR A 113 -13.17 -0.80 -15.38
C THR A 113 -13.41 0.12 -14.19
N GLY A 114 -12.43 0.98 -13.87
CA GLY A 114 -12.52 1.95 -12.80
C GLY A 114 -11.16 2.54 -12.43
N TYR A 115 -11.07 3.08 -11.22
CA TYR A 115 -9.91 3.85 -10.78
C TYR A 115 -9.45 3.42 -9.39
N LEU A 116 -8.18 3.61 -9.13
CA LEU A 116 -7.58 3.45 -7.81
C LEU A 116 -6.90 4.75 -7.40
N VAL A 117 -7.08 5.15 -6.14
CA VAL A 117 -6.24 6.14 -5.45
C VAL A 117 -5.63 5.46 -4.25
N LEU A 118 -4.31 5.36 -4.21
CA LEU A 118 -3.59 4.74 -3.11
C LEU A 118 -2.74 5.79 -2.42
N SER A 119 -2.87 5.87 -1.09
CA SER A 119 -1.99 6.67 -0.24
C SER A 119 -1.61 5.86 1.00
N GLY A 120 -0.34 5.47 1.02
CA GLY A 120 0.35 4.80 2.12
C GLY A 120 1.68 5.52 2.38
N THR A 121 2.79 4.78 2.44
CA THR A 121 4.14 5.36 2.50
C THR A 121 4.43 6.21 1.26
N GLY A 122 4.07 5.73 0.06
CA GLY A 122 4.00 6.46 -1.20
C GLY A 122 2.56 6.73 -1.61
N ALA A 123 2.33 7.38 -2.76
CA ALA A 123 1.01 7.64 -3.32
C ALA A 123 1.01 7.41 -4.84
N ILE A 124 -0.09 6.88 -5.36
CA ILE A 124 -0.27 6.63 -6.79
C ILE A 124 -1.75 6.61 -7.14
N SER A 125 -2.09 7.07 -8.32
CA SER A 125 -3.40 6.87 -8.93
C SER A 125 -3.28 5.98 -10.16
N ALA A 126 -4.29 5.12 -10.37
CA ALA A 126 -4.33 4.20 -11.50
C ALA A 126 -5.68 4.20 -12.18
N ARG A 127 -5.69 3.98 -13.49
CA ARG A 127 -6.86 3.68 -14.30
C ARG A 127 -6.80 2.23 -14.77
N ILE A 128 -7.88 1.52 -14.55
CA ILE A 128 -8.07 0.12 -14.94
C ILE A 128 -9.15 0.08 -16.04
N ILE A 129 -8.87 -0.59 -17.16
CA ILE A 129 -9.82 -0.82 -18.26
C ILE A 129 -9.81 -2.30 -18.59
N ASP A 130 -10.99 -2.90 -18.67
CA ASP A 130 -11.19 -4.31 -19.00
C ASP A 130 -10.32 -5.27 -18.19
N GLY A 131 -10.14 -4.96 -16.90
CA GLY A 131 -9.36 -5.76 -15.96
C GLY A 131 -7.85 -5.63 -16.10
N SER A 132 -7.38 -4.67 -16.88
CA SER A 132 -5.96 -4.41 -17.11
C SER A 132 -5.58 -2.99 -16.68
N LEU A 133 -4.35 -2.81 -16.24
CA LEU A 133 -3.80 -1.48 -15.95
C LEU A 133 -3.63 -0.71 -17.26
N ASP A 134 -4.32 0.43 -17.37
CA ASP A 134 -4.31 1.28 -18.56
C ASP A 134 -3.48 2.55 -18.36
N GLY A 135 -3.50 3.15 -17.19
CA GLY A 135 -2.77 4.39 -16.92
C GLY A 135 -2.39 4.55 -15.46
N LEU A 136 -1.30 5.27 -15.25
CA LEU A 136 -0.79 5.67 -13.94
C LEU A 136 -0.60 7.19 -13.89
N SER A 137 -0.83 7.77 -12.72
CA SER A 137 -0.50 9.15 -12.41
C SER A 137 0.14 9.18 -11.04
N ASP A 138 1.29 9.88 -10.91
CA ASP A 138 2.15 9.85 -9.73
C ASP A 138 2.76 8.46 -9.46
N GLY A 139 3.17 8.14 -8.23
CA GLY A 139 3.84 6.88 -7.90
C GLY A 139 5.27 6.79 -8.46
N ILE A 140 5.89 7.93 -8.70
CA ILE A 140 7.24 8.06 -9.28
C ILE A 140 8.32 8.27 -8.22
N GLY A 141 7.97 8.00 -6.98
CA GLY A 141 8.85 8.05 -5.82
C GLY A 141 8.89 9.41 -5.15
N TRP A 142 9.31 9.40 -3.90
CA TRP A 142 9.28 10.53 -2.97
C TRP A 142 10.05 11.77 -3.42
N LEU A 143 10.99 11.62 -4.34
CA LEU A 143 11.81 12.75 -4.84
C LEU A 143 11.08 13.53 -5.94
N LEU A 144 10.28 12.86 -6.76
CA LEU A 144 9.65 13.43 -7.94
C LEU A 144 8.14 13.54 -7.84
N GLY A 145 7.52 12.80 -6.91
CA GLY A 145 6.08 12.70 -6.75
C GLY A 145 5.70 12.19 -5.37
N ASP A 146 4.83 11.16 -5.33
CA ASP A 146 4.19 10.63 -4.12
C ASP A 146 3.40 11.71 -3.36
N GLU A 147 2.75 12.62 -4.10
CA GLU A 147 1.99 13.74 -3.56
C GLU A 147 0.82 13.24 -2.69
N GLY A 148 0.78 13.72 -1.44
CA GLY A 148 -0.25 13.29 -0.48
C GLY A 148 0.02 11.95 0.20
N SER A 149 1.23 11.38 0.03
CA SER A 149 1.68 10.18 0.74
C SER A 149 2.09 10.46 2.18
N GLY A 150 2.31 9.38 2.94
CA GLY A 150 2.89 9.46 4.29
C GLY A 150 4.26 10.11 4.30
N PHE A 151 5.12 9.81 3.31
CA PHE A 151 6.39 10.52 3.16
C PHE A 151 6.17 12.02 2.95
N TRP A 152 5.31 12.39 2.00
CA TRP A 152 5.04 13.78 1.66
C TRP A 152 4.53 14.59 2.86
N ILE A 153 3.59 14.02 3.62
CA ILE A 153 3.02 14.62 4.83
C ILE A 153 4.10 14.71 5.92
N GLY A 154 4.74 13.57 6.24
CA GLY A 154 5.70 13.50 7.33
C GLY A 154 6.94 14.35 7.10
N HIS A 155 7.42 14.46 5.87
CA HIS A 155 8.50 15.38 5.50
C HIS A 155 8.11 16.83 5.75
N ARG A 156 6.86 17.24 5.44
CA ARG A 156 6.37 18.60 5.72
C ARG A 156 6.19 18.84 7.21
N VAL A 157 5.74 17.85 7.97
CA VAL A 157 5.67 17.92 9.44
C VAL A 157 7.04 18.22 10.04
N VAL A 158 8.06 17.47 9.66
CA VAL A 158 9.43 17.69 10.16
C VAL A 158 9.97 19.06 9.76
N ARG A 159 9.71 19.49 8.53
CA ARG A 159 10.13 20.82 8.04
C ARG A 159 9.43 21.97 8.78
N ALA A 160 8.14 21.83 9.07
CA ALA A 160 7.38 22.81 9.83
C ALA A 160 7.91 22.94 11.26
N ALA A 161 8.13 21.80 11.94
CA ALA A 161 8.74 21.80 13.27
C ALA A 161 10.14 22.44 13.29
N ALA A 162 10.97 22.10 12.30
CA ALA A 162 12.30 22.70 12.18
C ALA A 162 12.23 24.22 11.93
N ALA A 163 11.29 24.68 11.11
CA ALA A 163 11.11 26.10 10.83
C ALA A 163 10.64 26.89 12.07
N ASP A 164 9.74 26.31 12.87
CA ASP A 164 9.27 26.88 14.14
C ASP A 164 10.43 26.97 15.15
N ILE A 165 11.18 25.89 15.39
CA ILE A 165 12.35 25.89 16.29
C ILE A 165 13.37 26.98 15.91
N GLU A 166 13.56 27.21 14.61
CA GLU A 166 14.50 28.22 14.10
C GLU A 166 13.92 29.64 14.00
N GLY A 167 12.63 29.83 14.27
CA GLY A 167 11.93 31.11 14.13
C GLY A 167 11.77 31.54 12.67
N ARG A 168 11.84 30.60 11.72
CA ARG A 168 11.67 30.83 10.26
C ARG A 168 10.25 30.57 9.77
N GLY A 169 9.41 30.01 10.62
CA GLY A 169 8.03 29.64 10.33
C GLY A 169 7.08 29.99 11.47
N PRO A 170 5.78 29.79 11.25
CA PRO A 170 4.79 29.99 12.29
C PRO A 170 4.95 28.96 13.42
N ALA A 171 4.57 29.36 14.63
CA ALA A 171 4.50 28.45 15.77
C ALA A 171 3.47 27.33 15.50
N THR A 172 3.82 26.10 15.88
CA THR A 172 2.98 24.91 15.60
C THR A 172 3.10 23.87 16.72
N ALA A 173 1.99 23.21 17.02
CA ALA A 173 1.97 22.06 17.93
C ALA A 173 2.80 20.87 17.41
N LEU A 174 3.08 20.83 16.09
CA LEU A 174 3.94 19.81 15.49
C LEU A 174 5.33 19.77 16.11
N THR A 175 5.88 20.93 16.55
CA THR A 175 7.21 21.02 17.16
C THR A 175 7.31 20.13 18.38
N ALA A 176 6.38 20.24 19.34
CA ALA A 176 6.38 19.41 20.54
C ALA A 176 6.19 17.93 20.21
N LEU A 177 5.33 17.62 19.21
CA LEU A 177 5.05 16.25 18.79
C LEU A 177 6.26 15.59 18.10
N VAL A 178 6.95 16.33 17.23
CA VAL A 178 8.17 15.85 16.58
C VAL A 178 9.26 15.63 17.60
N LEU A 179 9.50 16.59 18.51
CA LEU A 179 10.51 16.45 19.54
C LEU A 179 10.26 15.24 20.45
N ALA A 180 9.01 14.99 20.84
CA ALA A 180 8.65 13.80 21.62
C ALA A 180 8.90 12.47 20.86
N GLN A 181 8.77 12.48 19.53
CA GLN A 181 9.01 11.27 18.70
C GLN A 181 10.49 11.04 18.41
N VAL A 182 11.31 12.10 18.42
CA VAL A 182 12.77 12.02 18.18
C VAL A 182 13.57 12.03 19.48
N ASP A 183 12.91 12.02 20.64
CA ASP A 183 13.60 12.06 21.92
C ASP A 183 14.45 10.80 22.07
N ASP A 184 15.77 11.05 22.06
CA ASP A 184 16.83 10.07 22.19
C ASP A 184 17.64 10.50 23.41
N GLU A 185 18.00 9.56 24.27
CA GLU A 185 18.80 9.80 25.50
C GLU A 185 20.21 10.33 25.18
N SER A 186 20.62 10.38 23.91
CA SER A 186 21.90 10.93 23.52
C SER A 186 21.90 12.45 23.68
N THR A 187 22.72 12.93 24.61
CA THR A 187 23.01 14.36 24.74
C THR A 187 23.90 14.83 23.58
N PRO A 188 23.60 15.98 22.95
CA PRO A 188 24.52 16.59 22.02
C PRO A 188 25.81 16.99 22.77
N ASP A 189 26.94 17.03 22.05
CA ASP A 189 28.17 17.60 22.54
C ASP A 189 27.93 19.04 23.04
N GLU A 190 28.70 19.49 24.06
CA GLU A 190 28.51 20.74 24.77
C GLU A 190 28.48 22.00 23.85
N ASP A 191 28.98 21.90 22.60
CA ASP A 191 29.04 22.97 21.62
C ASP A 191 27.81 23.07 20.68
N VAL A 192 26.76 22.25 20.88
CA VAL A 192 25.58 22.30 20.02
C VAL A 192 24.67 23.46 20.39
N ARG A 193 24.68 24.53 19.58
CA ARG A 193 23.90 25.76 19.81
C ARG A 193 22.38 25.58 19.73
N ARG A 194 21.89 24.46 19.16
CA ARG A 194 20.46 24.15 18.95
C ARG A 194 20.21 22.65 19.17
N PRO A 195 20.12 22.20 20.42
CA PRO A 195 20.01 20.77 20.73
C PRO A 195 18.72 20.14 20.14
N GLU A 196 17.60 20.85 20.07
CA GLU A 196 16.34 20.37 19.49
C GLU A 196 16.50 20.09 17.97
N ILE A 197 17.08 21.00 17.22
CA ILE A 197 17.33 20.82 15.80
C ILE A 197 18.31 19.68 15.54
N TRP A 198 19.33 19.54 16.38
CA TRP A 198 20.27 18.43 16.27
C TRP A 198 19.59 17.07 16.43
N LYS A 199 18.69 16.91 17.40
CA LYS A 199 17.90 15.69 17.57
C LYS A 199 17.05 15.37 16.33
N VAL A 200 16.36 16.37 15.78
CA VAL A 200 15.56 16.20 14.55
C VAL A 200 16.45 15.79 13.37
N MET A 201 17.57 16.49 13.15
CA MET A 201 18.52 16.18 12.08
C MET A 201 19.05 14.75 12.21
N ARG A 202 19.50 14.35 13.38
CA ARG A 202 20.03 13.00 13.64
C ARG A 202 18.98 11.92 13.32
N ARG A 203 17.74 12.12 13.75
CA ARG A 203 16.63 11.17 13.48
C ARG A 203 16.31 11.05 12.00
N VAL A 204 16.31 12.16 11.26
CA VAL A 204 15.93 12.21 9.85
C VAL A 204 17.08 11.71 8.96
N TYR A 205 18.29 12.26 9.14
CA TYR A 205 19.44 11.89 8.29
C TYR A 205 20.09 10.55 8.68
N GLY A 206 19.82 10.04 9.87
CA GLY A 206 20.27 8.71 10.31
C GLY A 206 19.45 7.55 9.76
N ARG A 207 18.40 7.83 8.98
CA ARG A 207 17.48 6.83 8.41
C ARG A 207 17.27 7.03 6.92
N ARG A 208 16.58 6.06 6.29
CA ARG A 208 16.19 6.21 4.88
C ARG A 208 15.16 7.35 4.75
N PRO A 209 15.25 8.20 3.72
CA PRO A 209 14.32 9.34 3.56
C PRO A 209 12.84 8.95 3.63
N VAL A 210 12.47 7.81 3.06
CA VAL A 210 11.10 7.30 3.05
C VAL A 210 10.51 7.09 4.46
N GLU A 211 11.36 6.92 5.47
CA GLU A 211 10.93 6.77 6.88
C GLU A 211 10.44 8.09 7.51
N CYS A 212 10.54 9.22 6.79
CA CYS A 212 9.79 10.42 7.17
C CYS A 212 8.27 10.18 7.23
N ALA A 213 7.77 9.16 6.54
CA ALA A 213 6.38 8.73 6.64
C ALA A 213 5.93 8.43 8.09
N ASP A 214 6.84 8.06 8.97
CA ASP A 214 6.56 7.82 10.40
C ASP A 214 6.05 9.07 11.13
N PHE A 215 6.31 10.27 10.60
CA PHE A 215 5.83 11.53 11.16
C PHE A 215 4.44 11.94 10.63
N ALA A 216 3.92 11.30 9.59
CA ALA A 216 2.64 11.67 9.00
C ALA A 216 1.46 11.64 10.01
N PRO A 217 1.34 10.67 10.93
CA PRO A 217 0.28 10.66 11.92
C PRO A 217 0.21 11.91 12.81
N LEU A 218 1.35 12.61 12.98
CA LEU A 218 1.40 13.82 13.78
C LEU A 218 0.61 14.98 13.15
N ALA A 219 0.55 15.07 11.79
CA ALA A 219 -0.26 16.06 11.11
C ALA A 219 -1.75 15.89 11.45
N PHE A 220 -2.27 14.67 11.36
CA PHE A 220 -3.68 14.38 11.67
C PHE A 220 -4.00 14.70 13.14
N ARG A 221 -3.10 14.32 14.05
CA ARG A 221 -3.26 14.59 15.48
C ARG A 221 -3.26 16.09 15.80
N ALA A 222 -2.35 16.85 15.23
CA ALA A 222 -2.25 18.29 15.45
C ALA A 222 -3.42 19.04 14.79
N ALA A 223 -3.80 18.69 13.56
CA ALA A 223 -4.95 19.30 12.87
C ALA A 223 -6.26 19.06 13.62
N THR A 224 -6.47 17.86 14.17
CA THR A 224 -7.64 17.56 15.02
C THR A 224 -7.66 18.44 16.29
N ALA A 225 -6.49 18.84 16.79
CA ALA A 225 -6.36 19.78 17.92
C ALA A 225 -6.44 21.26 17.51
N GLY A 226 -6.68 21.56 16.24
CA GLY A 226 -6.85 22.92 15.71
C GLY A 226 -5.56 23.62 15.28
N ASP A 227 -4.46 22.89 15.08
CA ASP A 227 -3.20 23.45 14.56
C ASP A 227 -3.34 23.79 13.07
N ALA A 228 -3.22 25.08 12.74
CA ALA A 228 -3.41 25.58 11.38
C ALA A 228 -2.34 25.05 10.40
N VAL A 229 -1.09 24.95 10.86
CA VAL A 229 0.03 24.45 10.03
C VAL A 229 -0.19 22.99 9.65
N ALA A 230 -0.66 22.19 10.59
CA ALA A 230 -1.01 20.79 10.31
C ALA A 230 -2.23 20.69 9.38
N GLY A 231 -3.21 21.58 9.51
CA GLY A 231 -4.34 21.70 8.59
C GLY A 231 -3.87 21.97 7.16
N ASP A 232 -3.04 22.99 6.97
CA ASP A 232 -2.49 23.35 5.65
C ASP A 232 -1.69 22.18 5.01
N ILE A 233 -0.98 21.40 5.83
CA ILE A 233 -0.27 20.21 5.34
C ILE A 233 -1.26 19.17 4.81
N LEU A 234 -2.35 18.89 5.53
CA LEU A 234 -3.36 17.91 5.10
C LEU A 234 -4.15 18.39 3.88
N ASP A 235 -4.47 19.68 3.81
CA ASP A 235 -5.12 20.29 2.63
C ASP A 235 -4.23 20.21 1.39
N GLY A 236 -2.93 20.46 1.56
CA GLY A 236 -1.95 20.26 0.52
C GLY A 236 -1.84 18.79 0.07
N ALA A 237 -1.90 17.84 1.01
CA ALA A 237 -1.89 16.41 0.71
C ALA A 237 -3.14 16.00 -0.09
N LEU A 238 -4.32 16.46 0.31
CA LEU A 238 -5.56 16.22 -0.43
C LEU A 238 -5.50 16.81 -1.83
N THR A 239 -4.98 18.03 -1.97
CA THR A 239 -4.81 18.69 -3.27
C THR A 239 -3.91 17.88 -4.20
N GLY A 240 -2.80 17.34 -3.69
CA GLY A 240 -1.91 16.46 -4.45
C GLY A 240 -2.62 15.20 -4.94
N LEU A 241 -3.33 14.49 -4.05
CA LEU A 241 -4.12 13.31 -4.40
C LEU A 241 -5.20 13.62 -5.45
N LEU A 242 -5.94 14.72 -5.29
CA LEU A 242 -6.97 15.16 -6.23
C LEU A 242 -6.37 15.52 -7.60
N THR A 243 -5.19 16.11 -7.64
CA THR A 243 -4.48 16.43 -8.88
C THR A 243 -4.07 15.15 -9.61
N SER A 244 -3.44 14.22 -8.89
CA SER A 244 -2.97 12.95 -9.46
C SER A 244 -4.14 12.11 -9.99
N CYS A 245 -5.21 11.92 -9.20
CA CYS A 245 -6.36 11.14 -9.63
C CYS A 245 -7.18 11.84 -10.71
N GLY A 246 -7.30 13.17 -10.65
CA GLY A 246 -8.01 13.98 -11.65
C GLY A 246 -7.41 13.93 -13.05
N ALA A 247 -6.12 13.58 -13.17
CA ALA A 247 -5.47 13.35 -14.46
C ALA A 247 -5.96 12.08 -15.17
N LEU A 248 -6.58 11.15 -14.44
CA LEU A 248 -7.03 9.85 -14.95
C LEU A 248 -8.55 9.68 -14.95
N ILE A 249 -9.23 10.23 -13.92
CA ILE A 249 -10.67 10.04 -13.71
C ILE A 249 -11.44 10.90 -14.71
N GLY A 250 -12.29 10.23 -15.50
CA GLY A 250 -13.18 10.86 -16.47
C GLY A 250 -14.57 11.19 -15.90
N ASP A 251 -15.40 11.79 -16.77
CA ASP A 251 -16.83 12.05 -16.51
C ASP A 251 -17.66 10.76 -16.74
N ASP A 252 -17.40 9.76 -15.94
CA ASP A 252 -18.08 8.47 -15.94
C ASP A 252 -18.48 8.07 -14.51
N ASP A 253 -19.22 6.98 -14.35
CA ASP A 253 -19.71 6.48 -13.05
C ASP A 253 -18.91 5.27 -12.55
N HIS A 254 -17.75 5.00 -13.11
CA HIS A 254 -16.93 3.87 -12.69
C HIS A 254 -16.43 4.04 -11.25
N PRO A 255 -16.27 2.93 -10.50
CA PRO A 255 -15.85 2.97 -9.11
C PRO A 255 -14.43 3.51 -8.97
N ILE A 256 -14.20 4.21 -7.86
CA ILE A 256 -12.89 4.70 -7.43
C ILE A 256 -12.54 3.99 -6.13
N VAL A 257 -11.55 3.12 -6.16
CA VAL A 257 -11.10 2.40 -4.98
C VAL A 257 -10.08 3.25 -4.23
N LEU A 258 -10.33 3.50 -2.95
CA LEU A 258 -9.42 4.18 -2.03
C LEU A 258 -8.63 3.14 -1.25
N ALA A 259 -7.30 3.14 -1.41
CA ALA A 259 -6.40 2.18 -0.79
C ALA A 259 -5.25 2.84 -0.03
N GLY A 260 -4.59 2.08 0.83
CA GLY A 260 -3.47 2.54 1.65
C GLY A 260 -3.89 3.03 3.02
N GLY A 261 -2.90 3.04 3.93
CA GLY A 261 -3.12 3.31 5.35
C GLY A 261 -3.56 4.74 5.69
N LEU A 262 -3.49 5.67 4.72
CA LEU A 262 -3.94 7.05 4.91
C LEU A 262 -5.35 7.32 4.34
N LEU A 263 -5.99 6.36 3.68
CA LEU A 263 -7.33 6.53 3.09
C LEU A 263 -8.38 5.66 3.79
N TYR A 264 -8.37 5.65 5.13
CA TYR A 264 -9.40 4.98 5.93
C TYR A 264 -10.62 5.88 6.17
N ASP A 265 -11.75 5.28 6.54
CA ASP A 265 -13.00 5.99 6.78
C ASP A 265 -12.87 6.98 7.97
N GLY A 266 -13.36 8.21 7.79
CA GLY A 266 -13.22 9.30 8.77
C GLY A 266 -11.85 9.98 8.75
N ASN A 267 -11.02 9.69 7.76
CA ASN A 267 -9.78 10.43 7.52
C ASN A 267 -10.06 11.63 6.60
N PRO A 268 -9.53 12.83 6.87
CA PRO A 268 -9.78 14.02 6.07
C PRO A 268 -9.47 13.87 4.57
N LEU A 269 -8.44 13.07 4.24
CA LEU A 269 -8.07 12.83 2.83
C LEU A 269 -9.12 11.97 2.11
N SER A 270 -9.58 10.89 2.75
CA SER A 270 -10.63 10.04 2.18
C SER A 270 -11.97 10.78 2.10
N ASP A 271 -12.30 11.60 3.11
CA ASP A 271 -13.52 12.39 3.14
C ASP A 271 -13.49 13.45 2.03
N GLY A 272 -12.37 14.10 1.79
CA GLY A 272 -12.18 15.05 0.68
C GLY A 272 -12.32 14.39 -0.70
N LEU A 273 -11.75 13.20 -0.88
CA LEU A 273 -11.93 12.42 -2.12
C LEU A 273 -13.39 11.99 -2.31
N ARG A 274 -14.09 11.53 -1.26
CA ARG A 274 -15.52 11.19 -1.30
C ARG A 274 -16.40 12.40 -1.61
N ALA A 275 -16.06 13.56 -1.06
CA ALA A 275 -16.78 14.81 -1.36
C ALA A 275 -16.61 15.24 -2.82
N ARG A 276 -15.42 15.03 -3.41
CA ARG A 276 -15.14 15.33 -4.83
C ARG A 276 -15.80 14.35 -5.79
N TYR A 277 -15.95 13.07 -5.39
CA TYR A 277 -16.49 11.98 -6.22
C TYR A 277 -17.61 11.24 -5.47
N PRO A 278 -18.77 11.90 -5.26
CA PRO A 278 -19.85 11.35 -4.43
C PRO A 278 -20.41 10.05 -5.01
N GLY A 279 -20.59 9.06 -4.14
CA GLY A 279 -21.17 7.76 -4.49
C GLY A 279 -20.26 6.80 -5.25
N ARG A 280 -19.07 7.23 -5.69
CA ARG A 280 -18.13 6.41 -6.48
C ARG A 280 -17.04 5.74 -5.65
N CYS A 281 -16.72 6.27 -4.48
CA CYS A 281 -15.57 5.83 -3.70
C CYS A 281 -15.87 4.57 -2.89
N LEU A 282 -15.11 3.51 -3.15
CA LEU A 282 -15.08 2.25 -2.41
C LEU A 282 -13.80 2.18 -1.58
N ARG A 283 -13.86 1.52 -0.42
CA ARG A 283 -12.65 1.26 0.36
C ARG A 283 -12.02 -0.06 -0.07
N ALA A 284 -10.71 -0.06 -0.30
CA ALA A 284 -9.96 -1.30 -0.48
C ALA A 284 -9.99 -2.15 0.79
N SER A 285 -10.01 -3.45 0.61
CA SER A 285 -9.88 -4.44 1.69
C SER A 285 -8.49 -5.07 1.69
N ASP A 286 -8.36 -6.32 2.13
CA ASP A 286 -7.10 -7.06 2.07
C ASP A 286 -6.69 -7.33 0.62
N GLY A 287 -5.47 -6.93 0.23
CA GLY A 287 -4.91 -7.17 -1.10
C GLY A 287 -4.88 -8.64 -1.50
N THR A 288 -4.85 -9.55 -0.52
CA THR A 288 -4.93 -11.00 -0.77
C THR A 288 -6.23 -11.39 -1.46
N ALA A 289 -7.36 -10.77 -1.10
CA ALA A 289 -8.65 -11.00 -1.77
C ALA A 289 -8.61 -10.54 -3.23
N GLY A 290 -7.98 -9.40 -3.50
CA GLY A 290 -7.80 -8.91 -4.87
C GLY A 290 -6.88 -9.79 -5.70
N ALA A 291 -5.76 -10.26 -5.12
CA ALA A 291 -4.87 -11.22 -5.77
C ALA A 291 -5.59 -12.54 -6.09
N ALA A 292 -6.45 -13.02 -5.18
CA ALA A 292 -7.30 -14.17 -5.38
C ALA A 292 -8.27 -13.98 -6.56
N LEU A 293 -8.96 -12.85 -6.62
CA LEU A 293 -9.88 -12.56 -7.72
C LEU A 293 -9.14 -12.45 -9.07
N LEU A 294 -7.94 -11.86 -9.08
CA LEU A 294 -7.07 -11.82 -10.27
C LEU A 294 -6.65 -13.23 -10.71
N ALA A 295 -6.33 -14.12 -9.77
CA ALA A 295 -5.99 -15.50 -10.08
C ALA A 295 -7.14 -16.24 -10.77
N LEU A 296 -8.38 -16.10 -10.27
CA LEU A 296 -9.57 -16.66 -10.89
C LEU A 296 -9.83 -16.11 -12.28
N ARG A 297 -9.70 -14.80 -12.47
CA ARG A 297 -9.79 -14.18 -13.81
C ARG A 297 -8.78 -14.75 -14.79
N ALA A 298 -7.58 -15.03 -14.32
CA ALA A 298 -6.49 -15.53 -15.17
C ALA A 298 -6.72 -16.95 -15.69
N ILE A 299 -7.58 -17.75 -15.02
CA ILE A 299 -8.03 -19.08 -15.48
C ILE A 299 -9.41 -19.04 -16.11
N ALA A 300 -9.95 -17.85 -16.40
CA ALA A 300 -11.29 -17.64 -16.94
C ALA A 300 -12.43 -18.24 -16.06
N ALA A 301 -12.21 -18.41 -14.77
CA ALA A 301 -13.23 -18.79 -13.81
C ALA A 301 -14.20 -17.63 -13.55
N PRO A 302 -15.41 -17.88 -13.00
CA PRO A 302 -16.31 -16.84 -12.56
C PRO A 302 -15.62 -15.91 -11.54
N ALA A 303 -15.58 -14.60 -11.82
CA ALA A 303 -14.88 -13.61 -11.01
C ALA A 303 -15.69 -12.31 -10.91
N GLY A 304 -16.99 -12.47 -10.62
CA GLY A 304 -17.95 -11.39 -10.39
C GLY A 304 -18.05 -10.96 -8.92
N ALA A 305 -19.05 -10.12 -8.62
CA ALA A 305 -19.30 -9.60 -7.28
C ALA A 305 -19.56 -10.70 -6.25
N ASP A 306 -20.37 -11.73 -6.61
CA ASP A 306 -20.66 -12.86 -5.72
C ASP A 306 -19.40 -13.68 -5.39
N THR A 307 -18.50 -13.81 -6.37
CA THR A 307 -17.21 -14.48 -6.15
C THR A 307 -16.33 -13.68 -5.19
N LEU A 308 -16.24 -12.36 -5.38
CA LEU A 308 -15.48 -11.50 -4.47
C LEU A 308 -16.06 -11.53 -3.05
N MET A 309 -17.36 -11.48 -2.91
CA MET A 309 -18.03 -11.62 -1.61
C MET A 309 -17.68 -12.95 -0.94
N ARG A 310 -17.74 -14.07 -1.68
CA ARG A 310 -17.36 -15.40 -1.16
C ARG A 310 -15.89 -15.46 -0.76
N ILE A 311 -14.99 -14.84 -1.52
CA ILE A 311 -13.57 -14.73 -1.15
C ILE A 311 -13.47 -14.04 0.22
N HIS A 312 -14.11 -12.88 0.41
CA HIS A 312 -14.07 -12.17 1.70
C HIS A 312 -14.62 -12.99 2.85
N GLU A 313 -15.79 -13.62 2.67
CA GLU A 313 -16.44 -14.44 3.70
C GLU A 313 -15.60 -15.64 4.12
N THR A 314 -14.93 -16.28 3.16
CA THR A 314 -14.15 -17.50 3.43
C THR A 314 -12.69 -17.23 3.76
N LEU A 315 -12.16 -16.07 3.41
CA LEU A 315 -10.81 -15.61 3.80
C LEU A 315 -10.77 -15.13 5.25
N ALA A 316 -11.78 -14.39 5.69
CA ALA A 316 -11.79 -13.77 7.03
C ALA A 316 -11.51 -14.75 8.18
N PRO A 317 -12.11 -15.95 8.24
CA PRO A 317 -11.82 -16.94 9.28
C PRO A 317 -10.39 -17.53 9.23
N LEU A 318 -9.71 -17.46 8.07
CA LEU A 318 -8.37 -18.01 7.89
C LEU A 318 -7.27 -17.02 8.30
N VAL A 319 -7.58 -15.73 8.31
CA VAL A 319 -6.63 -14.69 8.67
C VAL A 319 -6.48 -14.54 10.19
N GLY A 320 -7.47 -14.99 10.96
CA GLY A 320 -7.47 -15.13 12.43
C GLY A 320 -7.69 -13.84 13.15
#